data_05dbe52b79328f56a3569446a0a65bd8
#
_entry.id   05dbe52b79328f56a3569446a0a65bd8
#
_cell.length_a   1.000
_cell.length_b   1.000
_cell.length_c   1.000
_cell.angle_alpha   90.00
_cell.angle_beta   90.00
_cell.angle_gamma   90.00
#
_symmetry.space_group_name_H-M   'P 1'
#
loop_
_entity.id
_entity.type
_entity.pdbx_description
1 polymer ?
#
loop_
_entity_poly.entity_id
_entity_poly.type
_entity_poly.pdbx_seq_one_letter_code
_entity_poly.pdbx_strand_id
1 'polypeptide(L)'
;MRKFAFSRALLVCLAVLLFAASAFASAEADDDSVTVKLANKTDAKIFVALARISTGGDDRGDKVKGWYTVNPGKTRTVKFGRYSPVNEYFFYATSKSGTRVWNGNKNNDSSFWIHPKDAFDTHPDKKISGGKKVIFRHLNVSSDGKARVNFTVK
;
A
#
# COMPACT_ATOMS: atom_id res chain seq x y z
N MET A 1 3.61 -83.51 -26.57
CA MET A 1 4.14 -82.19 -26.12
C MET A 1 3.08 -81.12 -26.25
N ARG A 2 2.47 -80.73 -25.16
CA ARG A 2 1.42 -79.69 -25.17
C ARG A 2 2.03 -78.39 -24.67
N LYS A 3 2.06 -77.34 -25.52
CA LYS A 3 2.55 -76.00 -25.18
C LYS A 3 1.39 -75.26 -24.53
N PHE A 4 1.55 -74.90 -23.26
CA PHE A 4 0.63 -74.03 -22.56
C PHE A 4 0.92 -72.60 -22.94
N ALA A 5 -0.05 -71.94 -23.58
CA ALA A 5 -0.01 -70.53 -23.83
C ALA A 5 -0.50 -69.80 -22.58
N PHE A 6 0.38 -69.07 -21.92
CA PHE A 6 0.00 -68.14 -20.82
C PHE A 6 -0.57 -66.85 -21.42
N SER A 7 -1.88 -66.74 -21.29
CA SER A 7 -2.58 -65.48 -21.58
C SER A 7 -2.22 -64.49 -20.46
N ARG A 8 -1.48 -63.48 -20.83
CA ARG A 8 -1.20 -62.32 -19.94
C ARG A 8 -2.46 -61.44 -19.96
N ALA A 9 -3.34 -61.68 -19.02
CA ALA A 9 -4.36 -60.71 -18.70
C ALA A 9 -3.69 -59.51 -18.03
N LEU A 10 -3.53 -58.43 -18.80
CA LEU A 10 -3.01 -57.17 -18.31
C LEU A 10 -4.10 -56.50 -17.48
N LEU A 11 -4.02 -56.67 -16.18
CA LEU A 11 -4.88 -55.97 -15.22
C LEU A 11 -4.43 -54.52 -15.18
N VAL A 12 -5.06 -53.70 -16.02
CA VAL A 12 -4.93 -52.25 -15.93
C VAL A 12 -5.72 -51.76 -14.73
N CYS A 13 -5.07 -51.74 -13.57
CA CYS A 13 -5.60 -51.00 -12.43
C CYS A 13 -5.51 -49.53 -12.76
N LEU A 14 -6.61 -48.99 -13.27
CA LEU A 14 -6.82 -47.57 -13.43
C LEU A 14 -7.01 -46.96 -12.03
N ALA A 15 -5.88 -46.63 -11.39
CA ALA A 15 -5.86 -45.83 -10.18
C ALA A 15 -6.32 -44.42 -10.56
N VAL A 16 -7.64 -44.18 -10.47
CA VAL A 16 -8.18 -42.82 -10.50
C VAL A 16 -7.72 -42.15 -9.22
N LEU A 17 -6.58 -41.50 -9.29
CA LEU A 17 -6.16 -40.53 -8.30
C LEU A 17 -7.11 -39.33 -8.40
N LEU A 18 -8.16 -39.37 -7.61
CA LEU A 18 -8.94 -38.21 -7.23
C LEU A 18 -8.02 -37.27 -6.45
N PHE A 19 -7.32 -36.39 -7.17
CA PHE A 19 -6.77 -35.18 -6.59
C PHE A 19 -7.97 -34.33 -6.16
N ALA A 20 -8.43 -34.54 -4.92
CA ALA A 20 -9.18 -33.55 -4.21
C ALA A 20 -8.24 -32.33 -4.10
N ALA A 21 -8.34 -31.44 -5.07
CA ALA A 21 -7.80 -30.10 -4.94
C ALA A 21 -8.57 -29.47 -3.77
N SER A 22 -8.02 -29.64 -2.57
CA SER A 22 -8.37 -28.84 -1.42
C SER A 22 -8.02 -27.42 -1.82
N ALA A 23 -9.01 -26.69 -2.34
CA ALA A 23 -8.97 -25.26 -2.40
C ALA A 23 -8.82 -24.81 -0.93
N PHE A 24 -7.58 -24.69 -0.48
CA PHE A 24 -7.27 -23.84 0.65
C PHE A 24 -7.71 -22.46 0.19
N ALA A 25 -8.96 -22.11 0.46
CA ALA A 25 -9.35 -20.74 0.60
C ALA A 25 -8.40 -20.23 1.69
N SER A 26 -7.32 -19.61 1.28
CA SER A 26 -6.55 -18.74 2.15
C SER A 26 -7.59 -17.75 2.65
N ALA A 27 -8.08 -17.95 3.89
CA ALA A 27 -8.72 -16.88 4.61
C ALA A 27 -7.70 -15.73 4.51
N GLU A 28 -8.00 -14.76 3.64
CA GLU A 28 -7.25 -13.50 3.67
C GLU A 28 -7.40 -13.06 5.11
N ALA A 29 -6.30 -13.19 5.86
CA ALA A 29 -6.21 -12.64 7.18
C ALA A 29 -6.65 -11.18 7.00
N ASP A 30 -7.71 -10.79 7.68
CA ASP A 30 -8.29 -9.46 7.62
C ASP A 30 -7.13 -8.50 7.85
N ASP A 31 -6.60 -7.95 6.75
CA ASP A 31 -5.39 -7.14 6.79
C ASP A 31 -5.83 -5.76 7.26
N ASP A 32 -5.87 -5.58 8.57
CA ASP A 32 -6.20 -4.32 9.24
C ASP A 32 -5.39 -3.12 8.71
N SER A 33 -4.60 -3.30 7.65
CA SER A 33 -3.78 -2.23 7.12
C SER A 33 -4.58 -1.28 6.23
N VAL A 34 -4.28 0.01 6.38
CA VAL A 34 -4.82 1.02 5.47
C VAL A 34 -4.27 0.80 4.07
N THR A 35 -5.17 0.66 3.11
CA THR A 35 -4.84 0.52 1.69
C THR A 35 -5.09 1.84 0.96
N VAL A 36 -4.03 2.47 0.48
CA VAL A 36 -4.08 3.75 -0.24
C VAL A 36 -3.82 3.52 -1.73
N LYS A 37 -4.79 3.85 -2.59
CA LYS A 37 -4.62 3.86 -4.05
C LYS A 37 -4.19 5.24 -4.52
N LEU A 38 -2.98 5.34 -5.05
CA LEU A 38 -2.36 6.56 -5.56
C LEU A 38 -2.43 6.55 -7.10
N ALA A 39 -3.36 7.29 -7.69
CA ALA A 39 -3.57 7.33 -9.14
C ALA A 39 -2.95 8.61 -9.74
N ASN A 40 -1.92 8.46 -10.54
CA ASN A 40 -1.26 9.56 -11.24
C ASN A 40 -1.88 9.75 -12.63
N LYS A 41 -2.71 10.77 -12.79
CA LYS A 41 -3.33 11.17 -14.06
C LYS A 41 -2.60 12.32 -14.74
N THR A 42 -1.34 12.58 -14.33
CA THR A 42 -0.50 13.61 -14.92
C THR A 42 0.55 13.00 -15.85
N ASP A 43 1.24 13.85 -16.57
CA ASP A 43 2.37 13.53 -17.47
C ASP A 43 3.71 13.41 -16.74
N ALA A 44 3.78 13.76 -15.46
CA ALA A 44 5.00 13.75 -14.67
C ALA A 44 5.03 12.61 -13.66
N LYS A 45 6.22 12.09 -13.36
CA LYS A 45 6.45 11.20 -12.21
C LYS A 45 6.18 11.95 -10.91
N ILE A 46 5.44 11.31 -9.99
CA ILE A 46 5.05 11.87 -8.71
C ILE A 46 5.71 11.08 -7.57
N PHE A 47 6.15 11.79 -6.55
CA PHE A 47 6.64 11.28 -5.28
C PHE A 47 5.64 11.62 -4.19
N VAL A 48 5.21 10.62 -3.44
CA VAL A 48 4.16 10.74 -2.41
C VAL A 48 4.75 10.36 -1.05
N ALA A 49 4.48 11.17 -0.05
CA ALA A 49 4.68 10.85 1.35
C ALA A 49 3.33 10.68 2.04
N LEU A 50 3.24 9.73 2.95
CA LEU A 50 2.07 9.45 3.77
C LEU A 50 2.41 9.67 5.24
N ALA A 51 1.44 10.15 6.02
CA ALA A 51 1.55 10.28 7.46
C ALA A 51 0.33 9.68 8.15
N ARG A 52 0.55 9.12 9.33
CA ARG A 52 -0.49 8.67 10.25
C ARG A 52 -0.16 9.18 11.62
N ILE A 53 -1.16 9.73 12.31
CA ILE A 53 -1.09 10.11 13.72
C ILE A 53 -2.29 9.51 14.46
N SER A 54 -2.06 9.09 15.69
CA SER A 54 -3.11 8.63 16.59
C SER A 54 -3.66 9.82 17.39
N THR A 55 -4.97 9.96 17.41
CA THR A 55 -5.64 10.95 18.28
C THR A 55 -6.05 10.35 19.62
N GLY A 56 -5.88 9.05 19.82
CA GLY A 56 -6.22 8.31 21.02
C GLY A 56 -5.13 8.22 22.08
N GLY A 57 -4.02 8.96 21.92
CA GLY A 57 -2.93 9.01 22.90
C GLY A 57 -1.92 7.84 22.85
N ASP A 58 -2.10 6.88 21.95
CA ASP A 58 -1.11 5.83 21.68
C ASP A 58 -0.37 6.13 20.37
N ASP A 59 0.81 6.74 20.50
CA ASP A 59 1.67 7.18 19.39
C ASP A 59 2.57 6.09 18.79
N ARG A 60 2.56 4.86 19.38
CA ARG A 60 3.42 3.75 18.95
C ARG A 60 3.29 3.39 17.46
N GLY A 61 2.22 3.81 16.84
CA GLY A 61 1.99 3.59 15.42
C GLY A 61 2.15 4.83 14.57
N ASP A 62 2.48 5.98 15.17
CA ASP A 62 2.63 7.23 14.46
C ASP A 62 3.83 7.19 13.52
N LYS A 63 3.61 7.64 12.31
CA LYS A 63 4.60 7.45 11.24
C LYS A 63 4.45 8.47 10.13
N VAL A 64 5.59 8.93 9.63
CA VAL A 64 5.68 9.67 8.36
C VAL A 64 6.65 8.93 7.44
N LYS A 65 6.20 8.51 6.28
CA LYS A 65 6.98 7.71 5.34
C LYS A 65 6.88 8.24 3.92
N GLY A 66 8.00 8.31 3.24
CA GLY A 66 8.17 8.66 1.82
C GLY A 66 9.47 8.08 1.28
N TRP A 67 9.65 7.95 -0.01
CA TRP A 67 8.78 8.40 -1.09
C TRP A 67 8.17 7.20 -1.82
N TYR A 68 6.89 7.24 -2.01
CA TYR A 68 6.21 6.30 -2.90
C TYR A 68 6.16 6.90 -4.29
N THR A 69 6.84 6.28 -5.24
CA THR A 69 6.87 6.77 -6.62
C THR A 69 5.68 6.26 -7.41
N VAL A 70 5.00 7.16 -8.15
CA VAL A 70 3.92 6.82 -9.08
C VAL A 70 4.25 7.39 -10.47
N ASN A 71 4.44 6.50 -11.44
CA ASN A 71 4.74 6.89 -12.81
C ASN A 71 3.51 7.52 -13.51
N PRO A 72 3.71 8.32 -14.58
CA PRO A 72 2.62 8.91 -15.35
C PRO A 72 1.58 7.87 -15.79
N GLY A 73 0.30 8.19 -15.65
CA GLY A 73 -0.82 7.33 -16.04
C GLY A 73 -0.97 6.03 -15.23
N LYS A 74 -0.17 5.81 -14.20
CA LYS A 74 -0.19 4.59 -13.39
C LYS A 74 -0.89 4.79 -12.06
N THR A 75 -1.34 3.67 -11.51
CA THR A 75 -1.86 3.58 -10.13
C THR A 75 -0.92 2.70 -9.32
N ARG A 76 -0.59 3.14 -8.11
CA ARG A 76 0.15 2.36 -7.12
C ARG A 76 -0.72 2.15 -5.89
N THR A 77 -0.81 0.91 -5.43
CA THR A 77 -1.45 0.58 -4.15
C THR A 77 -0.37 0.48 -3.08
N VAL A 78 -0.60 1.13 -1.95
CA VAL A 78 0.31 1.17 -0.80
C VAL A 78 -0.45 0.70 0.42
N LYS A 79 0.11 -0.25 1.17
CA LYS A 79 -0.34 -0.57 2.53
C LYS A 79 0.42 0.32 3.51
N PHE A 80 -0.32 1.06 4.34
CA PHE A 80 0.27 2.09 5.19
C PHE A 80 -0.27 2.03 6.62
N GLY A 81 0.40 1.22 7.43
CA GLY A 81 0.08 1.06 8.84
C GLY A 81 -1.29 0.41 9.10
N ARG A 82 -1.58 0.16 10.37
CA ARG A 82 -2.83 -0.44 10.80
C ARG A 82 -3.96 0.59 10.77
N TYR A 83 -5.13 0.19 10.30
CA TYR A 83 -6.33 1.02 10.38
C TYR A 83 -6.82 1.13 11.83
N SER A 84 -7.22 2.33 12.21
CA SER A 84 -7.97 2.58 13.42
C SER A 84 -8.87 3.81 13.20
N PRO A 85 -10.10 3.81 13.70
CA PRO A 85 -11.01 4.95 13.55
C PRO A 85 -10.55 6.20 14.32
N VAL A 86 -9.62 6.04 15.27
CA VAL A 86 -9.01 7.15 16.04
C VAL A 86 -7.71 7.65 15.41
N ASN A 87 -7.34 7.16 14.25
CA ASN A 87 -6.15 7.63 13.53
C ASN A 87 -6.54 8.65 12.47
N GLU A 88 -5.72 9.65 12.32
CA GLU A 88 -5.77 10.58 11.20
C GLU A 88 -4.68 10.26 10.20
N TYR A 89 -5.01 10.41 8.92
CA TYR A 89 -4.13 10.09 7.82
C TYR A 89 -3.93 11.32 6.94
N PHE A 90 -2.73 11.46 6.39
CA PHE A 90 -2.38 12.61 5.58
C PHE A 90 -1.47 12.20 4.43
N PHE A 91 -1.44 13.02 3.39
CA PHE A 91 -0.51 12.86 2.28
C PHE A 91 0.11 14.20 1.86
N TYR A 92 1.30 14.12 1.33
CA TYR A 92 1.97 15.17 0.60
C TYR A 92 2.52 14.58 -0.70
N ALA A 93 2.42 15.29 -1.81
CA ALA A 93 3.00 14.82 -3.05
C ALA A 93 3.62 15.96 -3.84
N THR A 94 4.64 15.61 -4.63
CA THR A 94 5.34 16.54 -5.52
C THR A 94 5.70 15.86 -6.84
N SER A 95 5.70 16.61 -7.94
CA SER A 95 6.26 16.14 -9.20
C SER A 95 7.79 16.05 -9.12
N LYS A 96 8.40 15.28 -10.03
CA LYS A 96 9.86 15.13 -10.11
C LYS A 96 10.59 16.49 -10.23
N SER A 97 10.01 17.44 -10.96
CA SER A 97 10.55 18.80 -11.11
C SER A 97 10.31 19.70 -9.89
N GLY A 98 9.43 19.29 -8.97
CA GLY A 98 8.99 20.14 -7.87
C GLY A 98 8.01 21.26 -8.26
N THR A 99 7.68 21.39 -9.54
CA THR A 99 6.81 22.46 -10.04
C THR A 99 5.33 22.26 -9.70
N ARG A 100 4.92 21.01 -9.46
CA ARG A 100 3.58 20.66 -9.04
C ARG A 100 3.64 20.05 -7.65
N VAL A 101 2.84 20.60 -6.74
CA VAL A 101 2.76 20.15 -5.36
C VAL A 101 1.31 19.95 -4.98
N TRP A 102 1.00 18.80 -4.41
CA TRP A 102 -0.28 18.47 -3.80
C TRP A 102 -0.08 18.43 -2.28
N ASN A 103 -0.32 19.55 -1.66
CA ASN A 103 -0.17 19.75 -0.22
C ASN A 103 -1.48 20.20 0.41
N GLY A 104 -1.46 20.29 1.72
CA GLY A 104 -2.54 20.84 2.52
C GLY A 104 -2.52 22.37 2.62
N ASN A 105 -3.46 22.89 3.40
CA ASN A 105 -3.52 24.28 3.80
C ASN A 105 -3.31 24.41 5.33
N LYS A 106 -2.96 25.61 5.80
CA LYS A 106 -2.62 25.83 7.21
C LYS A 106 -3.78 25.66 8.20
N ASN A 107 -5.00 25.65 7.73
CA ASN A 107 -6.17 25.73 8.61
C ASN A 107 -6.70 24.36 9.06
N ASN A 108 -6.55 23.31 8.24
CA ASN A 108 -7.15 21.98 8.49
C ASN A 108 -6.17 20.82 8.33
N ASP A 109 -4.89 21.09 8.12
CA ASP A 109 -3.91 20.08 7.76
C ASP A 109 -2.67 20.14 8.66
N SER A 110 -2.01 19.00 8.82
CA SER A 110 -0.86 18.85 9.71
C SER A 110 0.47 19.02 8.99
N SER A 111 1.49 19.46 9.74
CA SER A 111 2.83 19.69 9.20
C SER A 111 3.82 18.64 9.69
N PHE A 112 4.54 18.01 8.75
CA PHE A 112 5.53 16.99 9.05
C PHE A 112 6.88 17.27 8.37
N TRP A 113 7.94 16.69 8.94
CA TRP A 113 9.25 16.72 8.33
C TRP A 113 9.36 15.69 7.21
N ILE A 114 9.92 16.11 6.07
CA ILE A 114 10.26 15.24 4.94
C ILE A 114 11.74 15.42 4.58
N HIS A 115 12.37 14.38 4.01
CA HIS A 115 13.65 14.55 3.32
C HIS A 115 13.37 14.85 1.83
N PRO A 116 13.93 15.94 1.25
CA PRO A 116 13.55 16.37 -0.10
C PRO A 116 14.01 15.42 -1.21
N LYS A 117 15.02 14.60 -0.96
CA LYS A 117 15.66 13.71 -1.96
C LYS A 117 15.56 12.24 -1.59
N ASP A 118 15.85 11.89 -0.34
CA ASP A 118 16.01 10.51 0.09
C ASP A 118 14.70 9.96 0.69
N ALA A 119 14.52 8.64 0.58
CA ALA A 119 13.44 7.96 1.29
C ALA A 119 13.60 8.11 2.81
N PHE A 120 12.49 8.18 3.51
CA PHE A 120 12.45 8.32 4.97
C PHE A 120 11.31 7.52 5.58
N ASP A 121 11.52 7.11 6.83
CA ASP A 121 10.53 6.46 7.68
C ASP A 121 10.82 6.95 9.11
N THR A 122 9.93 7.76 9.67
CA THR A 122 10.19 8.48 10.91
C THR A 122 8.92 8.74 11.71
N HIS A 123 9.08 9.12 12.96
CA HIS A 123 7.99 9.63 13.79
C HIS A 123 7.61 11.06 13.37
N PRO A 124 6.32 11.46 13.46
CA PRO A 124 5.82 12.77 13.05
C PRO A 124 6.56 13.97 13.67
N ASP A 125 6.93 13.87 14.95
CA ASP A 125 7.59 14.95 15.70
C ASP A 125 9.09 15.03 15.44
N LYS A 126 9.67 14.01 14.81
CA LYS A 126 11.10 13.92 14.62
C LYS A 126 11.56 14.76 13.45
N LYS A 127 12.45 15.72 13.74
CA LYS A 127 13.17 16.48 12.71
C LYS A 127 14.12 15.57 11.93
N ILE A 128 14.07 15.65 10.61
CA ILE A 128 14.98 14.93 9.70
C ILE A 128 16.16 15.84 9.38
N SER A 129 17.40 15.36 9.54
CA SER A 129 18.59 16.07 9.11
C SER A 129 18.56 16.32 7.60
N GLY A 130 18.82 17.53 7.13
CA GLY A 130 18.65 17.91 5.72
C GLY A 130 17.20 17.98 5.26
N GLY A 131 16.25 17.75 6.15
CA GLY A 131 14.83 17.78 5.87
C GLY A 131 14.22 19.19 5.89
N LYS A 132 12.97 19.24 5.45
CA LYS A 132 12.13 20.45 5.56
C LYS A 132 10.74 20.09 6.09
N LYS A 133 10.12 21.04 6.78
CA LYS A 133 8.73 20.89 7.25
C LYS A 133 7.77 21.33 6.16
N VAL A 134 6.79 20.49 5.82
CA VAL A 134 5.77 20.79 4.80
C VAL A 134 4.39 20.44 5.32
N ILE A 135 3.37 21.06 4.74
CA ILE A 135 1.97 20.83 5.12
C ILE A 135 1.44 19.65 4.32
N PHE A 136 0.98 18.62 5.02
CA PHE A 136 0.30 17.46 4.45
C PHE A 136 -1.19 17.72 4.41
N ARG A 137 -1.84 17.24 3.38
CA ARG A 137 -3.29 17.28 3.22
C ARG A 137 -3.93 16.09 3.93
N HIS A 138 -5.04 16.32 4.63
CA HIS A 138 -5.83 15.26 5.23
C HIS A 138 -6.28 14.24 4.18
N LEU A 139 -6.17 12.95 4.52
CA LEU A 139 -6.55 11.82 3.69
C LEU A 139 -7.75 11.10 4.31
N ASN A 140 -8.90 11.19 3.66
CA ASN A 140 -10.07 10.48 4.10
C ASN A 140 -9.89 8.97 3.86
N VAL A 141 -9.90 8.21 4.94
CA VAL A 141 -9.88 6.74 4.95
C VAL A 141 -11.26 6.26 5.34
N SER A 142 -11.85 5.41 4.52
CA SER A 142 -13.16 4.80 4.78
C SER A 142 -13.09 3.79 5.94
N SER A 143 -14.24 3.42 6.50
CA SER A 143 -14.34 2.47 7.62
C SER A 143 -13.78 1.08 7.31
N ASP A 144 -13.64 0.72 6.03
CA ASP A 144 -12.98 -0.51 5.55
C ASP A 144 -11.46 -0.34 5.32
N GLY A 145 -10.86 0.73 5.84
CA GLY A 145 -9.43 0.98 5.76
C GLY A 145 -8.93 1.38 4.36
N LYS A 146 -9.80 1.85 3.46
CA LYS A 146 -9.40 2.20 2.09
C LYS A 146 -9.40 3.71 1.86
N ALA A 147 -8.43 4.16 1.07
CA ALA A 147 -8.35 5.54 0.60
C ALA A 147 -7.91 5.60 -0.86
N ARG A 148 -8.25 6.72 -1.53
CA ARG A 148 -7.80 6.99 -2.90
C ARG A 148 -7.41 8.45 -3.07
N VAL A 149 -6.27 8.66 -3.71
CA VAL A 149 -5.80 9.99 -4.13
C VAL A 149 -5.65 9.99 -5.65
N ASN A 150 -6.31 10.93 -6.31
CA ASN A 150 -6.14 11.17 -7.75
C ASN A 150 -5.32 12.45 -7.93
N PHE A 151 -4.13 12.31 -8.50
CA PHE A 151 -3.28 13.43 -8.87
C PHE A 151 -3.62 13.85 -10.30
N THR A 152 -4.13 15.06 -10.44
CA THR A 152 -4.52 15.65 -11.73
C THR A 152 -3.76 16.95 -11.97
N VAL A 153 -3.64 17.36 -13.21
CA VAL A 153 -3.24 18.73 -13.57
C VAL A 153 -4.46 19.61 -13.39
N LYS A 154 -4.30 20.69 -12.66
CA LYS A 154 -5.29 21.79 -12.66
C LYS A 154 -5.00 22.70 -13.80
#